data_dcd200d0e18620083fcbf801a6f34f56
#
_entry.id   dcd200d0e18620083fcbf801a6f34f56
#
_cell.length_a   1.000
_cell.length_b   1.000
_cell.length_c   1.000
_cell.angle_alpha   90.00
_cell.angle_beta   90.00
_cell.angle_gamma   90.00
#
_symmetry.space_group_name_H-M   'P 1'
#
loop_
_entity.id
_entity.type
_entity.pdbx_description
1 polymer ?
#
loop_
_entity_poly.entity_id
_entity_poly.type
_entity_poly.pdbx_seq_one_letter_code
_entity_poly.pdbx_strand_id
1 'polypeptide(L)'
;TGDGDCLAIGGNHFIHEIRRNVDLNICLFNNRIYGLTKGQYSPTSPKGFVSKSSPFGTVERPFVPAELVFGARGTFFARTLDVDMPTTVDCMVLAQQHKGASVIECLVNCVIFNNGTHSWIADRETRADRSIVLRHGEKMIFGKANDKGLALDYSQGLIPRLIVVPADDARVLVHDAHEQDPTIHRMLALMGQQQYMEVGVDPATNDLPI
;
A
#
# COMPACT_ATOMS: atom_id res chain seq x y z
N THR A 1 7.32 -0.19 -14.24
CA THR A 1 7.09 1.26 -14.33
C THR A 1 7.30 1.92 -12.97
N GLY A 2 7.71 3.20 -12.93
CA GLY A 2 7.78 3.99 -11.71
C GLY A 2 6.40 4.55 -11.32
N ASP A 3 6.25 4.92 -10.05
CA ASP A 3 5.00 5.51 -9.52
C ASP A 3 4.64 6.83 -10.21
N GLY A 4 5.64 7.66 -10.50
CA GLY A 4 5.44 8.90 -11.25
C GLY A 4 4.89 8.67 -12.65
N ASP A 5 5.53 7.81 -13.42
CA ASP A 5 5.15 7.55 -14.80
C ASP A 5 3.80 6.83 -14.88
N CYS A 6 3.58 5.85 -14.00
CA CYS A 6 2.36 5.05 -13.99
C CYS A 6 1.12 5.85 -13.59
N LEU A 7 1.23 6.65 -12.53
CA LEU A 7 0.07 7.26 -11.88
C LEU A 7 -0.19 8.72 -12.31
N ALA A 8 0.80 9.39 -12.94
CA ALA A 8 0.60 10.70 -13.54
C ALA A 8 0.23 10.53 -15.02
N ILE A 9 1.22 10.58 -15.91
CA ILE A 9 0.96 10.51 -17.35
C ILE A 9 0.35 9.18 -17.80
N GLY A 10 0.70 8.08 -17.14
CA GLY A 10 0.16 6.74 -17.39
C GLY A 10 -1.17 6.43 -16.72
N GLY A 11 -1.70 7.33 -15.87
CA GLY A 11 -2.85 7.03 -15.01
C GLY A 11 -4.10 6.56 -15.78
N ASN A 12 -4.35 7.13 -16.94
CA ASN A 12 -5.46 6.70 -17.80
C ASN A 12 -5.26 5.25 -18.30
N HIS A 13 -4.05 4.91 -18.74
CA HIS A 13 -3.73 3.55 -19.17
C HIS A 13 -3.82 2.57 -18.01
N PHE A 14 -3.24 2.90 -16.87
CA PHE A 14 -3.29 2.10 -15.66
C PHE A 14 -4.72 1.70 -15.28
N ILE A 15 -5.62 2.68 -15.17
CA ILE A 15 -7.03 2.44 -14.82
C ILE A 15 -7.72 1.57 -15.87
N HIS A 16 -7.49 1.84 -17.15
CA HIS A 16 -8.20 1.12 -18.22
C HIS A 16 -7.66 -0.29 -18.46
N GLU A 17 -6.38 -0.56 -18.27
CA GLU A 17 -5.81 -1.91 -18.32
C GLU A 17 -6.39 -2.79 -17.20
N ILE A 18 -6.45 -2.25 -15.98
CA ILE A 18 -7.04 -2.95 -14.83
C ILE A 18 -8.54 -3.17 -15.06
N ARG A 19 -9.29 -2.12 -15.44
CA ARG A 19 -10.73 -2.20 -15.65
C ARG A 19 -11.13 -3.22 -16.74
N ARG A 20 -10.31 -3.36 -17.77
CA ARG A 20 -10.51 -4.32 -18.86
C ARG A 20 -10.01 -5.72 -18.52
N ASN A 21 -9.35 -5.84 -17.38
CA ASN A 21 -8.72 -7.08 -16.91
C ASN A 21 -7.81 -7.72 -17.97
N VAL A 22 -6.97 -6.90 -18.59
CA VAL A 22 -6.00 -7.36 -19.61
C VAL A 22 -4.99 -8.29 -18.95
N ASP A 23 -4.68 -9.43 -19.56
CA ASP A 23 -3.76 -10.43 -19.00
C ASP A 23 -2.30 -9.91 -19.06
N LEU A 24 -1.96 -9.09 -18.04
CA LEU A 24 -0.61 -8.52 -17.89
C LEU A 24 -0.26 -8.27 -16.42
N ASN A 25 1.03 -8.22 -16.13
CA ASN A 25 1.57 -7.94 -14.81
C ASN A 25 2.19 -6.54 -14.78
N ILE A 26 1.70 -5.68 -13.90
CA ILE A 26 2.20 -4.33 -13.68
C ILE A 26 3.06 -4.31 -12.41
N CYS A 27 4.39 -4.23 -12.56
CA CYS A 27 5.30 -3.98 -11.45
C CYS A 27 5.45 -2.47 -11.28
N LEU A 28 4.89 -1.92 -10.20
CA LEU A 28 4.90 -0.52 -9.84
C LEU A 28 6.00 -0.25 -8.81
N PHE A 29 7.12 0.33 -9.22
CA PHE A 29 8.22 0.72 -8.33
C PHE A 29 7.89 2.07 -7.70
N ASN A 30 7.49 2.04 -6.43
CA ASN A 30 7.05 3.22 -5.68
C ASN A 30 8.16 3.74 -4.77
N ASN A 31 8.87 4.77 -5.23
CA ASN A 31 9.88 5.48 -4.45
C ASN A 31 9.44 6.90 -4.04
N ARG A 32 8.18 7.25 -4.32
CA ARG A 32 7.56 8.54 -4.00
C ARG A 32 8.29 9.75 -4.55
N ILE A 33 8.95 9.60 -5.71
CA ILE A 33 9.68 10.69 -6.36
C ILE A 33 9.97 10.41 -7.83
N TYR A 34 10.06 11.45 -8.65
CA TYR A 34 10.69 11.34 -9.97
C TYR A 34 12.22 11.39 -9.82
N GLY A 35 12.87 10.23 -9.86
CA GLY A 35 14.33 10.12 -9.74
C GLY A 35 15.07 10.57 -11.00
N LEU A 36 14.61 10.12 -12.17
CA LEU A 36 15.27 10.39 -13.47
C LEU A 36 15.36 11.89 -13.78
N THR A 37 14.33 12.63 -13.46
CA THR A 37 14.23 14.09 -13.71
C THR A 37 14.75 14.94 -12.56
N LYS A 38 15.48 14.34 -11.62
CA LYS A 38 16.23 14.99 -10.53
C LYS A 38 15.40 15.50 -9.36
N GLY A 39 14.31 14.78 -9.00
CA GLY A 39 13.71 14.94 -7.68
C GLY A 39 12.43 15.79 -7.64
N GLN A 40 11.62 15.79 -8.68
CA GLN A 40 10.26 16.32 -8.60
C GLN A 40 9.39 15.36 -7.77
N TYR A 41 8.38 15.91 -7.09
CA TYR A 41 7.40 15.08 -6.40
C TYR A 41 6.58 14.25 -7.40
N SER A 42 6.24 13.03 -7.01
CA SER A 42 5.40 12.11 -7.76
C SER A 42 3.97 12.11 -7.20
N PRO A 43 3.00 11.47 -7.88
CA PRO A 43 1.64 11.35 -7.36
C PRO A 43 1.52 10.64 -6.01
N THR A 44 2.52 9.87 -5.60
CA THR A 44 2.56 9.18 -4.30
C THR A 44 3.38 9.90 -3.24
N SER A 45 3.99 11.05 -3.58
CA SER A 45 4.72 11.88 -2.62
C SER A 45 3.79 12.38 -1.52
N PRO A 46 4.20 12.39 -0.24
CA PRO A 46 3.39 12.88 0.86
C PRO A 46 2.98 14.35 0.68
N LYS A 47 1.81 14.71 1.20
CA LYS A 47 1.41 16.13 1.28
C LYS A 47 2.45 16.91 2.08
N GLY A 48 2.81 18.09 1.60
CA GLY A 48 3.84 18.93 2.19
C GLY A 48 5.27 18.55 1.80
N PHE A 49 5.47 17.58 0.90
CA PHE A 49 6.80 17.19 0.42
C PHE A 49 7.47 18.36 -0.30
N VAL A 50 8.64 18.76 0.20
CA VAL A 50 9.45 19.86 -0.36
C VAL A 50 10.42 19.33 -1.38
N SER A 51 10.42 19.90 -2.57
CA SER A 51 11.37 19.61 -3.64
C SER A 51 11.82 20.90 -4.33
N LYS A 52 12.80 20.82 -5.24
CA LYS A 52 13.24 21.99 -6.00
C LYS A 52 12.11 22.61 -6.83
N SER A 53 11.19 21.79 -7.36
CA SER A 53 10.03 22.24 -8.13
C SER A 53 8.82 22.61 -7.28
N SER A 54 8.84 22.27 -5.99
CA SER A 54 7.78 22.55 -5.03
C SER A 54 8.39 23.05 -3.71
N PRO A 55 8.98 24.26 -3.70
CA PRO A 55 9.73 24.76 -2.55
C PRO A 55 8.85 25.05 -1.33
N PHE A 56 7.56 25.21 -1.51
CA PHE A 56 6.57 25.42 -0.42
C PHE A 56 5.86 24.13 0.00
N GLY A 57 6.29 22.99 -0.54
CA GLY A 57 5.66 21.70 -0.32
C GLY A 57 4.48 21.41 -1.26
N THR A 58 4.17 20.13 -1.42
CA THR A 58 3.01 19.66 -2.20
C THR A 58 1.70 19.93 -1.46
N VAL A 59 0.66 20.30 -2.18
CA VAL A 59 -0.67 20.55 -1.62
C VAL A 59 -1.63 19.39 -1.82
N GLU A 60 -1.36 18.56 -2.82
CA GLU A 60 -2.18 17.40 -3.18
C GLU A 60 -2.04 16.28 -2.14
N ARG A 61 -3.12 15.50 -2.01
CA ARG A 61 -3.05 14.22 -1.28
C ARG A 61 -2.41 13.17 -2.19
N PRO A 62 -1.53 12.31 -1.64
CA PRO A 62 -0.91 11.26 -2.43
C PRO A 62 -1.94 10.24 -2.91
N PHE A 63 -1.73 9.71 -4.12
CA PHE A 63 -2.44 8.52 -4.55
C PHE A 63 -2.00 7.31 -3.71
N VAL A 64 -2.98 6.46 -3.41
CA VAL A 64 -2.77 5.13 -2.85
C VAL A 64 -3.00 4.14 -3.99
N PRO A 65 -1.95 3.49 -4.54
CA PRO A 65 -2.09 2.62 -5.70
C PRO A 65 -3.15 1.53 -5.53
N ALA A 66 -3.24 0.96 -4.33
CA ALA A 66 -4.27 -0.04 -4.01
C ALA A 66 -5.69 0.49 -4.19
N GLU A 67 -5.99 1.73 -3.77
CA GLU A 67 -7.32 2.32 -3.92
C GLU A 67 -7.69 2.51 -5.41
N LEU A 68 -6.70 2.89 -6.24
CA LEU A 68 -6.91 3.00 -7.68
C LEU A 68 -7.21 1.63 -8.30
N VAL A 69 -6.49 0.58 -7.88
CA VAL A 69 -6.73 -0.79 -8.32
C VAL A 69 -8.13 -1.24 -7.93
N PHE A 70 -8.53 -1.07 -6.68
CA PHE A 70 -9.89 -1.41 -6.23
C PHE A 70 -10.97 -0.57 -6.90
N GLY A 71 -10.72 0.73 -7.11
CA GLY A 71 -11.61 1.63 -7.84
C GLY A 71 -11.82 1.22 -9.29
N ALA A 72 -10.77 0.71 -9.94
CA ALA A 72 -10.82 0.17 -11.29
C ALA A 72 -11.34 -1.27 -11.37
N ARG A 73 -11.77 -1.86 -10.24
CA ARG A 73 -12.22 -3.25 -10.12
C ARG A 73 -11.12 -4.29 -10.44
N GLY A 74 -9.87 -3.99 -10.08
CA GLY A 74 -8.76 -4.93 -10.20
C GLY A 74 -8.96 -6.18 -9.35
N THR A 75 -8.52 -7.31 -9.88
CA THR A 75 -8.73 -8.65 -9.30
C THR A 75 -7.47 -9.21 -8.63
N PHE A 76 -6.33 -8.53 -8.77
CA PHE A 76 -5.08 -8.88 -8.09
C PHE A 76 -4.30 -7.62 -7.69
N PHE A 77 -3.96 -7.53 -6.42
CA PHE A 77 -3.05 -6.52 -5.89
C PHE A 77 -2.13 -7.14 -4.85
N ALA A 78 -0.84 -6.85 -4.94
CA ALA A 78 0.15 -7.18 -3.90
C ALA A 78 1.01 -5.97 -3.61
N ARG A 79 1.50 -5.85 -2.35
CA ARG A 79 2.50 -4.85 -1.95
C ARG A 79 3.70 -5.56 -1.36
N THR A 80 4.89 -5.16 -1.78
CA THR A 80 6.16 -5.75 -1.34
C THR A 80 7.18 -4.67 -1.00
N LEU A 81 8.29 -5.09 -0.40
CA LEU A 81 9.41 -4.21 -0.04
C LEU A 81 10.65 -4.64 -0.81
N ASP A 82 11.47 -3.68 -1.28
CA ASP A 82 12.74 -3.94 -1.95
C ASP A 82 13.74 -4.73 -1.07
N VAL A 83 13.61 -4.63 0.24
CA VAL A 83 14.42 -5.35 1.23
C VAL A 83 13.90 -6.76 1.55
N ASP A 84 12.77 -7.18 0.98
CA ASP A 84 12.17 -8.51 1.17
C ASP A 84 11.99 -9.22 -0.19
N MET A 85 13.11 -9.62 -0.75
CA MET A 85 13.14 -10.30 -2.05
C MET A 85 12.35 -11.61 -2.07
N PRO A 86 12.39 -12.49 -1.05
CA PRO A 86 11.59 -13.71 -1.06
C PRO A 86 10.09 -13.45 -1.23
N THR A 87 9.51 -12.57 -0.42
CA THR A 87 8.09 -12.19 -0.52
C THR A 87 7.79 -11.52 -1.88
N THR A 88 8.71 -10.70 -2.39
CA THR A 88 8.54 -10.07 -3.71
C THR A 88 8.48 -11.10 -4.82
N VAL A 89 9.36 -12.10 -4.81
CA VAL A 89 9.35 -13.20 -5.79
C VAL A 89 8.06 -14.02 -5.68
N ASP A 90 7.63 -14.38 -4.48
CA ASP A 90 6.37 -15.09 -4.26
C ASP A 90 5.18 -14.32 -4.87
N CYS A 91 5.10 -13.00 -4.63
CA CYS A 91 4.05 -12.16 -5.20
C CYS A 91 4.10 -12.09 -6.74
N MET A 92 5.30 -12.03 -7.32
CA MET A 92 5.47 -12.06 -8.78
C MET A 92 5.01 -13.38 -9.40
N VAL A 93 5.32 -14.51 -8.73
CA VAL A 93 4.87 -15.84 -9.17
C VAL A 93 3.34 -15.94 -9.11
N LEU A 94 2.72 -15.48 -8.02
CA LEU A 94 1.26 -15.46 -7.88
C LEU A 94 0.62 -14.56 -8.94
N ALA A 95 1.19 -13.37 -9.20
CA ALA A 95 0.72 -12.47 -10.25
C ALA A 95 0.79 -13.11 -11.64
N GLN A 96 1.87 -13.87 -11.95
CA GLN A 96 2.01 -14.59 -13.22
C GLN A 96 0.98 -15.72 -13.36
N GLN A 97 0.55 -16.31 -12.27
CA GLN A 97 -0.46 -17.39 -12.28
C GLN A 97 -1.89 -16.84 -12.39
N HIS A 98 -2.09 -15.58 -11.97
CA HIS A 98 -3.38 -14.92 -12.06
C HIS A 98 -3.79 -14.71 -13.52
N LYS A 99 -5.09 -14.84 -13.82
CA LYS A 99 -5.65 -14.57 -15.15
C LYS A 99 -6.32 -13.21 -15.18
N GLY A 100 -5.68 -12.28 -15.86
CA GLY A 100 -6.07 -10.89 -15.93
C GLY A 100 -5.01 -9.92 -15.43
N ALA A 101 -5.40 -8.68 -15.18
CA ALA A 101 -4.48 -7.63 -14.75
C ALA A 101 -4.04 -7.83 -13.31
N SER A 102 -2.73 -7.96 -13.10
CA SER A 102 -2.11 -8.03 -11.78
C SER A 102 -1.27 -6.79 -11.51
N VAL A 103 -1.40 -6.22 -10.32
CA VAL A 103 -0.58 -5.08 -9.88
C VAL A 103 0.24 -5.46 -8.67
N ILE A 104 1.56 -5.31 -8.78
CA ILE A 104 2.51 -5.50 -7.68
C ILE A 104 3.16 -4.15 -7.38
N GLU A 105 2.80 -3.54 -6.26
CA GLU A 105 3.45 -2.34 -5.75
C GLU A 105 4.70 -2.72 -4.97
N CYS A 106 5.87 -2.41 -5.52
CA CYS A 106 7.15 -2.59 -4.85
C CYS A 106 7.56 -1.27 -4.21
N LEU A 107 7.55 -1.20 -2.88
CA LEU A 107 8.05 -0.05 -2.14
C LEU A 107 9.58 -0.08 -2.21
N VAL A 108 10.16 0.90 -2.90
CA VAL A 108 11.60 0.96 -3.15
C VAL A 108 12.21 2.26 -2.66
N ASN A 109 13.46 2.23 -2.29
CA ASN A 109 14.18 3.41 -1.83
C ASN A 109 14.84 4.15 -3.01
N CYS A 110 14.78 5.49 -3.01
CA CYS A 110 15.58 6.32 -3.89
C CYS A 110 16.69 7.00 -3.08
N VAL A 111 17.88 6.39 -3.05
CA VAL A 111 19.02 6.83 -2.22
C VAL A 111 19.49 8.25 -2.50
N ILE A 112 19.21 8.80 -3.68
CA ILE A 112 19.69 10.11 -4.12
C ILE A 112 18.69 11.22 -3.82
N PHE A 113 17.42 11.01 -4.14
CA PHE A 113 16.43 12.09 -4.12
C PHE A 113 15.35 11.94 -3.04
N ASN A 114 15.16 10.73 -2.49
CA ASN A 114 14.15 10.47 -1.46
C ASN A 114 14.57 9.31 -0.54
N ASN A 115 15.80 9.46 -0.01
CA ASN A 115 16.38 8.40 0.83
C ASN A 115 15.57 8.20 2.12
N GLY A 116 15.26 6.95 2.41
CA GLY A 116 14.53 6.57 3.62
C GLY A 116 13.02 6.76 3.56
N THR A 117 12.44 7.02 2.39
CA THR A 117 10.99 7.27 2.25
C THR A 117 10.11 6.13 2.81
N HIS A 118 10.62 4.90 2.85
CA HIS A 118 9.95 3.72 3.39
C HIS A 118 10.67 3.13 4.62
N SER A 119 11.62 3.88 5.25
CA SER A 119 12.39 3.38 6.40
C SER A 119 11.52 2.91 7.56
N TRP A 120 10.37 3.52 7.76
CA TRP A 120 9.41 3.16 8.82
C TRP A 120 8.94 1.70 8.75
N ILE A 121 8.96 1.05 7.56
CA ILE A 121 8.57 -0.35 7.36
C ILE A 121 9.74 -1.22 6.85
N ALA A 122 10.75 -0.61 6.22
CA ALA A 122 11.88 -1.33 5.63
C ALA A 122 13.00 -1.64 6.65
N ASP A 123 13.04 -0.92 7.78
CA ASP A 123 14.06 -1.10 8.81
C ASP A 123 14.03 -2.53 9.37
N ARG A 124 15.20 -3.18 9.36
CA ARG A 124 15.37 -4.59 9.74
C ARG A 124 14.94 -4.88 11.18
N GLU A 125 15.14 -3.95 12.08
CA GLU A 125 14.86 -4.17 13.52
C GLU A 125 13.36 -4.10 13.83
N THR A 126 12.63 -3.26 13.10
CA THR A 126 11.22 -2.95 13.36
C THR A 126 10.26 -3.53 12.32
N ARG A 127 10.75 -3.97 11.17
CA ARG A 127 9.93 -4.47 10.06
C ARG A 127 8.95 -5.55 10.48
N ALA A 128 9.40 -6.56 11.22
CA ALA A 128 8.53 -7.66 11.65
C ALA A 128 7.36 -7.20 12.52
N ASP A 129 7.52 -6.09 13.24
CA ASP A 129 6.47 -5.50 14.08
C ASP A 129 5.56 -4.53 13.33
N ARG A 130 5.93 -4.16 12.10
CA ARG A 130 5.23 -3.15 11.27
C ARG A 130 4.72 -3.67 9.95
N SER A 131 5.04 -4.90 9.61
CA SER A 131 4.57 -5.56 8.38
C SER A 131 3.97 -6.92 8.69
N ILE A 132 3.05 -7.34 7.85
CA ILE A 132 2.46 -8.67 7.89
C ILE A 132 2.53 -9.27 6.49
N VAL A 133 2.95 -10.54 6.41
CA VAL A 133 2.86 -11.31 5.17
C VAL A 133 1.55 -12.09 5.19
N LEU A 134 0.66 -11.76 4.27
CA LEU A 134 -0.65 -12.37 4.16
C LEU A 134 -0.58 -13.60 3.26
N ARG A 135 -1.07 -14.75 3.74
CA ARG A 135 -1.18 -16.00 2.99
C ARG A 135 -2.61 -16.52 3.07
N HIS A 136 -3.15 -16.95 1.92
CA HIS A 136 -4.50 -17.51 1.87
C HIS A 136 -4.66 -18.70 2.84
N GLY A 137 -5.72 -18.68 3.63
CA GLY A 137 -6.03 -19.72 4.62
C GLY A 137 -5.26 -19.64 5.93
N GLU A 138 -4.31 -18.72 6.08
CA GLU A 138 -3.51 -18.54 7.30
C GLU A 138 -4.08 -17.43 8.19
N LYS A 139 -3.88 -17.57 9.52
CA LYS A 139 -4.20 -16.51 10.47
C LYS A 139 -3.32 -15.28 10.20
N MET A 140 -3.90 -14.10 10.29
CA MET A 140 -3.20 -12.83 10.13
C MET A 140 -2.38 -12.51 11.38
N ILE A 141 -1.26 -13.22 11.58
CA ILE A 141 -0.35 -13.08 12.71
C ILE A 141 0.95 -12.43 12.25
N PHE A 142 1.52 -11.55 13.05
CA PHE A 142 2.75 -10.84 12.77
C PHE A 142 3.51 -10.48 14.07
N GLY A 143 4.58 -9.72 13.93
CA GLY A 143 5.46 -9.35 15.03
C GLY A 143 6.68 -10.25 15.09
N LYS A 144 7.77 -9.72 15.66
CA LYS A 144 9.04 -10.44 15.80
C LYS A 144 8.91 -11.74 16.60
N ALA A 145 7.98 -11.78 17.55
CA ALA A 145 7.67 -12.95 18.36
C ALA A 145 6.41 -13.70 17.90
N ASN A 146 5.80 -13.33 16.76
CA ASN A 146 4.49 -13.80 16.29
C ASN A 146 3.41 -13.65 17.40
N ASP A 147 3.46 -12.55 18.10
CA ASP A 147 2.63 -12.26 19.28
C ASP A 147 1.45 -11.35 18.99
N LYS A 148 1.35 -10.84 17.76
CA LYS A 148 0.32 -9.90 17.32
C LYS A 148 -0.57 -10.52 16.25
N GLY A 149 -1.86 -10.22 16.30
CA GLY A 149 -2.84 -10.62 15.30
C GLY A 149 -3.72 -9.45 14.87
N LEU A 150 -4.30 -9.54 13.68
CA LEU A 150 -5.29 -8.59 13.18
C LEU A 150 -6.71 -9.08 13.45
N ALA A 151 -7.56 -8.21 13.97
CA ALA A 151 -8.99 -8.48 14.21
C ALA A 151 -9.84 -7.30 13.77
N LEU A 152 -11.16 -7.52 13.65
CA LEU A 152 -12.13 -6.46 13.43
C LEU A 152 -12.75 -6.01 14.75
N ASP A 153 -12.85 -4.70 14.92
CA ASP A 153 -13.53 -4.06 16.03
C ASP A 153 -14.76 -3.28 15.54
N TYR A 154 -15.91 -3.55 16.15
CA TYR A 154 -17.19 -2.90 15.90
C TYR A 154 -17.65 -2.01 17.06
N SER A 155 -16.82 -1.84 18.09
CA SER A 155 -17.19 -1.13 19.32
C SER A 155 -17.54 0.35 19.10
N GLN A 156 -17.04 0.94 18.02
CA GLN A 156 -17.25 2.36 17.70
C GLN A 156 -18.32 2.62 16.63
N GLY A 157 -19.16 1.65 16.30
CA GLY A 157 -20.26 1.80 15.36
C GLY A 157 -20.38 0.68 14.32
N LEU A 158 -21.10 0.98 13.24
CA LEU A 158 -21.40 -0.01 12.20
C LEU A 158 -20.23 -0.29 11.26
N ILE A 159 -19.23 0.61 11.20
CA ILE A 159 -18.08 0.46 10.32
C ILE A 159 -16.97 -0.24 11.10
N PRO A 160 -16.56 -1.46 10.67
CA PRO A 160 -15.47 -2.16 11.34
C PRO A 160 -14.14 -1.44 11.18
N ARG A 161 -13.27 -1.60 12.18
CA ARG A 161 -11.88 -1.13 12.13
C ARG A 161 -10.94 -2.31 12.33
N LEU A 162 -9.83 -2.32 11.59
CA LEU A 162 -8.75 -3.25 11.89
C LEU A 162 -8.03 -2.80 13.16
N ILE A 163 -7.89 -3.73 14.08
CA ILE A 163 -7.15 -3.53 15.34
C ILE A 163 -6.10 -4.63 15.50
N VAL A 164 -5.08 -4.32 16.28
CA VAL A 164 -4.08 -5.28 16.71
C VAL A 164 -4.51 -5.88 18.03
N VAL A 165 -4.48 -7.21 18.11
CA VAL A 165 -4.81 -8.01 19.30
C VAL A 165 -3.68 -9.01 19.56
N PRO A 166 -3.61 -9.66 20.75
CA PRO A 166 -2.71 -10.80 20.95
C PRO A 166 -2.95 -11.92 19.93
N ALA A 167 -1.90 -12.63 19.53
CA ALA A 167 -1.99 -13.66 18.47
C ALA A 167 -2.88 -14.87 18.86
N ASP A 168 -3.12 -15.09 20.15
CA ASP A 168 -4.00 -16.13 20.69
C ASP A 168 -5.46 -15.68 20.85
N ASP A 169 -5.78 -14.42 20.55
CA ASP A 169 -7.16 -13.92 20.57
C ASP A 169 -8.01 -14.68 19.54
N ALA A 170 -9.18 -15.14 19.97
CA ALA A 170 -10.11 -15.91 19.13
C ALA A 170 -10.63 -15.12 17.91
N ARG A 171 -10.55 -13.78 17.93
CA ARG A 171 -10.98 -12.88 16.86
C ARG A 171 -9.94 -12.70 15.75
N VAL A 172 -8.73 -13.27 15.89
CA VAL A 172 -7.70 -13.13 14.85
C VAL A 172 -8.23 -13.65 13.52
N LEU A 173 -8.20 -12.77 12.52
CA LEU A 173 -8.70 -13.05 11.18
C LEU A 173 -7.86 -14.10 10.47
N VAL A 174 -8.52 -14.88 9.63
CA VAL A 174 -7.88 -15.73 8.62
C VAL A 174 -7.94 -14.99 7.28
N HIS A 175 -6.82 -14.92 6.58
CA HIS A 175 -6.78 -14.27 5.28
C HIS A 175 -7.45 -15.12 4.20
N ASP A 176 -8.47 -14.56 3.54
CA ASP A 176 -9.02 -15.12 2.32
C ASP A 176 -8.66 -14.23 1.12
N ALA A 177 -7.71 -14.71 0.30
CA ALA A 177 -7.28 -14.00 -0.90
C ALA A 177 -8.35 -14.01 -2.01
N HIS A 178 -9.40 -14.83 -1.89
CA HIS A 178 -10.45 -15.01 -2.89
C HIS A 178 -11.80 -14.39 -2.45
N GLU A 179 -11.80 -13.66 -1.32
CA GLU A 179 -13.00 -12.95 -0.87
C GLU A 179 -13.48 -11.97 -1.94
N GLN A 180 -14.78 -12.09 -2.28
CA GLN A 180 -15.37 -11.26 -3.35
C GLN A 180 -15.73 -9.85 -2.87
N ASP A 181 -16.01 -9.66 -1.59
CA ASP A 181 -16.20 -8.34 -1.01
C ASP A 181 -14.84 -7.68 -0.73
N PRO A 182 -14.52 -6.57 -1.40
CA PRO A 182 -13.20 -5.94 -1.28
C PRO A 182 -12.99 -5.19 0.05
N THR A 183 -13.96 -5.18 0.97
CA THR A 183 -13.92 -4.35 2.19
C THR A 183 -12.69 -4.66 3.04
N ILE A 184 -12.46 -5.94 3.36
CA ILE A 184 -11.29 -6.35 4.17
C ILE A 184 -10.00 -6.09 3.41
N HIS A 185 -9.93 -6.39 2.12
CA HIS A 185 -8.75 -6.13 1.30
C HIS A 185 -8.40 -4.64 1.25
N ARG A 186 -9.39 -3.75 1.14
CA ARG A 186 -9.19 -2.30 1.22
C ARG A 186 -8.65 -1.88 2.58
N MET A 187 -9.23 -2.39 3.66
CA MET A 187 -8.75 -2.08 5.01
C MET A 187 -7.29 -2.50 5.19
N LEU A 188 -6.92 -3.71 4.75
CA LEU A 188 -5.55 -4.21 4.80
C LEU A 188 -4.59 -3.35 3.95
N ALA A 189 -4.99 -3.01 2.74
CA ALA A 189 -4.16 -2.20 1.84
C ALA A 189 -3.93 -0.77 2.35
N LEU A 190 -4.84 -0.24 3.18
CA LEU A 190 -4.76 1.10 3.77
C LEU A 190 -4.06 1.13 5.13
N MET A 191 -3.73 0.00 5.75
CA MET A 191 -3.09 -0.04 7.08
C MET A 191 -1.86 0.85 7.18
N GLY A 192 -0.98 0.82 6.18
CA GLY A 192 0.22 1.66 6.16
C GLY A 192 -0.05 3.16 5.93
N GLN A 193 -1.25 3.52 5.49
CA GLN A 193 -1.65 4.90 5.25
C GLN A 193 -2.28 5.53 6.49
N GLN A 194 -2.95 4.76 7.34
CA GLN A 194 -3.57 5.25 8.58
C GLN A 194 -2.54 5.82 9.54
N GLN A 195 -1.33 5.30 9.59
CA GLN A 195 -0.24 5.85 10.39
C GLN A 195 0.22 7.24 9.91
N TYR A 196 0.07 7.55 8.63
CA TYR A 196 0.31 8.90 8.09
C TYR A 196 -0.85 9.86 8.35
N MET A 197 -2.05 9.35 8.52
CA MET A 197 -3.23 10.17 8.87
C MET A 197 -3.24 10.57 10.34
N GLU A 198 -2.68 9.75 11.24
CA GLU A 198 -2.57 10.09 12.67
C GLU A 198 -1.47 11.11 12.98
N VAL A 199 -0.47 11.24 12.14
CA VAL A 199 0.65 12.19 12.35
C VAL A 199 0.39 13.57 11.75
N GLY A 200 -0.69 13.75 10.99
CA GLY A 200 -0.92 14.98 10.23
C GLY A 200 -2.37 15.42 10.04
N VAL A 201 -3.32 14.83 10.73
CA VAL A 201 -4.68 15.36 10.75
C VAL A 201 -4.77 16.40 11.86
N ASP A 202 -4.67 17.67 11.48
CA ASP A 202 -5.26 18.72 12.26
C ASP A 202 -6.75 18.42 12.38
N PRO A 203 -7.28 18.16 13.59
CA PRO A 203 -8.71 17.90 13.78
C PRO A 203 -9.59 19.06 13.33
N ALA A 204 -9.01 20.24 13.11
CA ALA A 204 -9.70 21.44 12.63
C ALA A 204 -9.89 21.49 11.10
N THR A 205 -9.21 20.61 10.33
CA THR A 205 -9.35 20.56 8.87
C THR A 205 -10.01 19.26 8.40
N ASN A 206 -10.93 18.73 9.20
CA ASN A 206 -11.77 17.60 8.79
C ASN A 206 -12.83 18.03 7.76
N ASP A 207 -12.47 18.95 6.89
CA ASP A 207 -13.19 19.21 5.67
C ASP A 207 -12.92 18.03 4.74
N LEU A 208 -13.84 17.07 4.75
CA LEU A 208 -14.04 16.19 3.61
C LEU A 208 -14.48 17.09 2.45
N PRO A 209 -13.62 17.41 1.50
CA PRO A 209 -14.13 17.91 0.24
C PRO A 209 -14.78 16.72 -0.45
N ILE A 210 -15.93 16.95 -0.86
CA ILE A 210 -16.76 16.28 -1.84
C ILE A 210 -15.92 15.53 -2.88
#